data_9a6233d510fbb28530fdc88d91a9c099
#
_entry.id   9a6233d510fbb28530fdc88d91a9c099
#
_cell.length_a   1.000
_cell.length_b   1.000
_cell.length_c   1.000
_cell.angle_alpha   90.00
_cell.angle_beta   90.00
_cell.angle_gamma   90.00
#
_symmetry.space_group_name_H-M   'P 1'
#
loop_
_entity.id
_entity.type
_entity.pdbx_description
1 polymer ?
#
loop_
_entity_poly.entity_id
_entity_poly.type
_entity_poly.pdbx_seq_one_letter_code
_entity_poly.pdbx_strand_id
1 'polypeptide(L)'
;MNVPMTTLDYFDRAVDRYGDAVGVIADDGTEYTYGEFAERVYRLANALADRGVGRGDRVALLATNTHYFLETLFATNLLGTVNVPMNYRLTPDDYAYILHDSEAVAVIADHELAGKVQAVREEVPTETFLGYRATEIDGDWEDYGEALAEASPEPPERPEIAEDDDATINYTSGTTGDPKGVVRTHRTEHYHAMLVTAHMELRDDDTYLWTLPMFHCNGWGHTYAVTGIGGTHVCQRAFDPGETFRRIGEYDVSYLCGAPTVLNRLIDHYEANDVETAGDRSVRITTAGSAPPAATIRAVEEAFGWRLVHLYGLTETAPLIATSNAPRRLEAGDPFEIKPKQGSAVLGTEIRVVDDDGEDVPRDDETIGEIVVRGNQVMDRYLNKPEATEEAFSAKVQGYFHTGDLATIDSHGMVTIQDREKDIIISGGENISSIEVEDQLYDHPDVAKAAVIPVPSEEWGETPKALVVRREGADANGEEILEFLRERLARYKVPTSVEFVSDLPETATGKIQKYELRQKYWEGEERMIG
;
A
#
# COMPACT_ATOMS: atom_id res chain seq x y z
N MET A 1 -21.30 26.02 -11.72
CA MET A 1 -20.76 25.10 -12.73
C MET A 1 -19.97 24.07 -11.94
N ASN A 2 -20.32 22.79 -12.03
CA ASN A 2 -19.57 21.72 -11.40
C ASN A 2 -18.65 21.12 -12.48
N VAL A 3 -17.39 20.92 -12.14
CA VAL A 3 -16.42 20.18 -12.93
C VAL A 3 -16.23 18.83 -12.25
N PRO A 4 -16.46 17.70 -12.94
CA PRO A 4 -16.27 16.39 -12.36
C PRO A 4 -14.80 16.20 -11.91
N MET A 5 -14.59 15.64 -10.74
CA MET A 5 -13.26 15.25 -10.26
C MET A 5 -12.86 13.93 -10.92
N THR A 6 -12.08 14.00 -12.01
CA THR A 6 -11.64 12.81 -12.74
C THR A 6 -10.14 12.65 -12.70
N THR A 7 -9.65 11.43 -12.78
CA THR A 7 -8.22 11.11 -12.84
C THR A 7 -7.56 11.63 -14.10
N LEU A 8 -8.34 11.94 -15.13
CA LEU A 8 -7.87 12.50 -16.39
C LEU A 8 -7.19 13.87 -16.23
N ASP A 9 -7.63 14.67 -15.25
CA ASP A 9 -7.09 16.00 -15.00
C ASP A 9 -5.59 16.00 -14.76
N TYR A 10 -5.07 14.94 -14.12
CA TYR A 10 -3.64 14.78 -13.83
C TYR A 10 -2.82 14.54 -15.09
N PHE A 11 -3.30 13.66 -15.95
CA PHE A 11 -2.65 13.33 -17.21
C PHE A 11 -2.72 14.50 -18.19
N ASP A 12 -3.91 15.07 -18.40
CA ASP A 12 -4.11 16.20 -19.34
C ASP A 12 -3.27 17.41 -18.94
N ARG A 13 -3.24 17.72 -17.63
CA ARG A 13 -2.39 18.78 -17.11
C ARG A 13 -0.90 18.52 -17.37
N ALA A 14 -0.43 17.28 -17.17
CA ALA A 14 0.96 16.93 -17.40
C ALA A 14 1.36 17.12 -18.87
N VAL A 15 0.53 16.64 -19.78
CA VAL A 15 0.75 16.75 -21.24
C VAL A 15 0.71 18.20 -21.69
N ASP A 16 -0.30 18.98 -21.27
CA ASP A 16 -0.47 20.38 -21.68
C ASP A 16 0.64 21.28 -21.13
N ARG A 17 1.06 21.06 -19.88
CA ARG A 17 1.95 21.99 -19.19
C ARG A 17 3.42 21.59 -19.23
N TYR A 18 3.71 20.29 -19.25
CA TYR A 18 5.05 19.74 -19.12
C TYR A 18 5.46 18.83 -20.30
N GLY A 19 4.78 18.94 -21.44
CA GLY A 19 4.96 18.06 -22.61
C GLY A 19 6.41 17.81 -23.02
N ASP A 20 7.28 18.83 -22.93
CA ASP A 20 8.71 18.74 -23.28
C ASP A 20 9.61 18.30 -22.12
N ALA A 21 9.08 18.16 -20.89
CA ALA A 21 9.84 17.71 -19.72
C ALA A 21 9.88 16.18 -19.66
N VAL A 22 10.99 15.63 -19.16
CA VAL A 22 11.11 14.18 -18.87
C VAL A 22 10.12 13.83 -17.76
N GLY A 23 9.12 13.03 -18.09
CA GLY A 23 8.08 12.58 -17.16
C GLY A 23 8.30 11.17 -16.64
N VAL A 24 8.91 10.29 -17.44
CA VAL A 24 9.11 8.89 -17.08
C VAL A 24 10.50 8.42 -17.51
N ILE A 25 11.23 7.84 -16.57
CA ILE A 25 12.46 7.10 -16.80
C ILE A 25 12.13 5.63 -16.57
N ALA A 26 12.20 4.84 -17.64
CA ALA A 26 11.91 3.41 -17.61
C ALA A 26 12.95 2.64 -16.78
N ASP A 27 12.66 1.39 -16.48
CA ASP A 27 13.54 0.51 -15.71
C ASP A 27 14.89 0.23 -16.40
N ASP A 28 14.95 0.32 -17.73
CA ASP A 28 16.16 0.19 -18.54
C ASP A 28 16.91 1.52 -18.75
N GLY A 29 16.42 2.62 -18.18
CA GLY A 29 17.00 3.95 -18.29
C GLY A 29 16.51 4.76 -19.49
N THR A 30 15.59 4.23 -20.30
CA THR A 30 14.98 5.01 -21.40
C THR A 30 14.14 6.16 -20.83
N GLU A 31 14.39 7.35 -21.32
CA GLU A 31 13.67 8.57 -20.91
C GLU A 31 12.53 8.87 -21.89
N TYR A 32 11.38 9.22 -21.34
CA TYR A 32 10.22 9.71 -22.09
C TYR A 32 9.82 11.08 -21.56
N THR A 33 9.71 12.07 -22.47
CA THR A 33 9.01 13.31 -22.14
C THR A 33 7.51 13.02 -21.92
N TYR A 34 6.79 13.93 -21.26
CA TYR A 34 5.34 13.75 -21.10
C TYR A 34 4.61 13.69 -22.44
N GLY A 35 5.11 14.37 -23.48
CA GLY A 35 4.57 14.27 -24.84
C GLY A 35 4.76 12.89 -25.46
N GLU A 36 5.98 12.32 -25.37
CA GLU A 36 6.28 10.98 -25.86
C GLU A 36 5.53 9.90 -25.06
N PHE A 37 5.44 10.08 -23.76
CA PHE A 37 4.65 9.22 -22.89
C PHE A 37 3.16 9.28 -23.27
N ALA A 38 2.61 10.47 -23.53
CA ALA A 38 1.22 10.63 -23.95
C ALA A 38 0.94 9.95 -25.30
N GLU A 39 1.85 10.03 -26.28
CA GLU A 39 1.70 9.31 -27.54
C GLU A 39 1.57 7.80 -27.32
N ARG A 40 2.38 7.23 -26.42
CA ARG A 40 2.33 5.80 -26.08
C ARG A 40 1.01 5.44 -25.38
N VAL A 41 0.55 6.27 -24.45
CA VAL A 41 -0.76 6.13 -23.77
C VAL A 41 -1.91 6.19 -24.79
N TYR A 42 -1.88 7.13 -25.74
CA TYR A 42 -2.90 7.23 -26.79
C TYR A 42 -2.92 6.01 -27.70
N ARG A 43 -1.75 5.52 -28.12
CA ARG A 43 -1.64 4.29 -28.91
C ARG A 43 -2.21 3.09 -28.17
N LEU A 44 -1.91 2.92 -26.88
CA LEU A 44 -2.49 1.83 -26.08
C LEU A 44 -4.00 1.96 -25.96
N ALA A 45 -4.51 3.17 -25.67
CA ALA A 45 -5.94 3.39 -25.59
C ALA A 45 -6.65 3.07 -26.92
N ASN A 46 -6.11 3.53 -28.05
CA ASN A 46 -6.65 3.21 -29.37
C ASN A 46 -6.56 1.69 -29.67
N ALA A 47 -5.45 1.04 -29.32
CA ALA A 47 -5.29 -0.40 -29.50
C ALA A 47 -6.33 -1.21 -28.71
N LEU A 48 -6.65 -0.80 -27.49
CA LEU A 48 -7.70 -1.40 -26.68
C LEU A 48 -9.10 -1.14 -27.27
N ALA A 49 -9.37 0.10 -27.70
CA ALA A 49 -10.64 0.47 -28.33
C ALA A 49 -10.88 -0.31 -29.65
N ASP A 50 -9.86 -0.52 -30.48
CA ASP A 50 -9.93 -1.33 -31.72
C ASP A 50 -10.28 -2.81 -31.42
N ARG A 51 -10.01 -3.28 -30.20
CA ARG A 51 -10.38 -4.62 -29.70
C ARG A 51 -11.74 -4.64 -28.98
N GLY A 52 -12.48 -3.53 -29.02
CA GLY A 52 -13.81 -3.42 -28.45
C GLY A 52 -13.84 -3.09 -26.95
N VAL A 53 -12.70 -2.79 -26.33
CA VAL A 53 -12.63 -2.39 -24.92
C VAL A 53 -13.07 -0.95 -24.79
N GLY A 54 -14.03 -0.66 -23.92
CA GLY A 54 -14.64 0.66 -23.77
C GLY A 54 -15.12 0.96 -22.34
N ARG A 55 -15.87 2.06 -22.21
CA ARG A 55 -16.34 2.56 -20.91
C ARG A 55 -17.02 1.48 -20.08
N GLY A 56 -16.58 1.34 -18.83
CA GLY A 56 -17.11 0.39 -17.85
C GLY A 56 -16.53 -1.01 -17.94
N ASP A 57 -15.77 -1.34 -18.99
CA ASP A 57 -15.04 -2.60 -19.06
C ASP A 57 -13.87 -2.62 -18.07
N ARG A 58 -13.52 -3.80 -17.58
CA ARG A 58 -12.38 -3.99 -16.66
C ARG A 58 -11.18 -4.50 -17.41
N VAL A 59 -10.04 -3.83 -17.21
CA VAL A 59 -8.74 -4.20 -17.77
C VAL A 59 -7.81 -4.59 -16.64
N ALA A 60 -7.45 -5.86 -16.59
CA ALA A 60 -6.53 -6.38 -15.59
C ALA A 60 -5.07 -6.12 -16.00
N LEU A 61 -4.25 -5.73 -15.04
CA LEU A 61 -2.85 -5.40 -15.25
C LEU A 61 -1.96 -6.23 -14.32
N LEU A 62 -1.06 -7.02 -14.89
CA LEU A 62 -0.07 -7.81 -14.17
C LEU A 62 1.34 -7.36 -14.53
N ALA A 63 1.85 -6.36 -13.83
CA ALA A 63 3.15 -5.77 -14.10
C ALA A 63 3.90 -5.42 -12.82
N THR A 64 5.22 -5.36 -12.92
CA THR A 64 6.09 -4.76 -11.91
C THR A 64 6.11 -3.23 -12.07
N ASN A 65 7.01 -2.52 -11.35
CA ASN A 65 7.14 -1.07 -11.44
C ASN A 65 7.82 -0.64 -12.74
N THR A 66 7.05 -0.52 -13.81
CA THR A 66 7.52 -0.18 -15.15
C THR A 66 6.70 0.97 -15.75
N HIS A 67 7.22 1.60 -16.78
CA HIS A 67 6.46 2.59 -17.57
C HIS A 67 5.19 2.00 -18.18
N TYR A 68 5.17 0.70 -18.50
CA TYR A 68 3.98 0.00 -18.99
C TYR A 68 2.81 0.03 -18.00
N PHE A 69 3.10 -0.03 -16.70
CA PHE A 69 2.07 0.12 -15.68
C PHE A 69 1.40 1.50 -15.77
N LEU A 70 2.22 2.55 -15.87
CA LEU A 70 1.73 3.92 -15.99
C LEU A 70 0.96 4.13 -17.29
N GLU A 71 1.48 3.63 -18.43
CA GLU A 71 0.79 3.68 -19.72
C GLU A 71 -0.59 3.02 -19.65
N THR A 72 -0.67 1.82 -19.06
CA THR A 72 -1.94 1.09 -18.94
C THR A 72 -2.93 1.83 -18.06
N LEU A 73 -2.49 2.35 -16.90
CA LEU A 73 -3.34 3.10 -15.99
C LEU A 73 -3.98 4.32 -16.67
N PHE A 74 -3.20 5.10 -17.40
CA PHE A 74 -3.74 6.28 -18.09
C PHE A 74 -4.53 5.94 -19.35
N ALA A 75 -4.14 4.91 -20.10
CA ALA A 75 -4.91 4.45 -21.26
C ALA A 75 -6.30 3.96 -20.88
N THR A 76 -6.40 3.18 -19.80
CA THR A 76 -7.69 2.73 -19.25
C THR A 76 -8.55 3.91 -18.80
N ASN A 77 -7.96 4.87 -18.10
CA ASN A 77 -8.69 6.07 -17.68
C ASN A 77 -9.21 6.88 -18.86
N LEU A 78 -8.44 7.02 -19.96
CA LEU A 78 -8.88 7.75 -21.17
C LEU A 78 -10.11 7.13 -21.83
N LEU A 79 -10.24 5.82 -21.76
CA LEU A 79 -11.39 5.08 -22.30
C LEU A 79 -12.57 4.98 -21.34
N GLY A 80 -12.42 5.46 -20.09
CA GLY A 80 -13.41 5.26 -19.03
C GLY A 80 -13.59 3.79 -18.64
N THR A 81 -12.56 2.98 -18.84
CA THR A 81 -12.50 1.59 -18.37
C THR A 81 -12.00 1.56 -16.92
N VAL A 82 -12.21 0.44 -16.26
CA VAL A 82 -11.83 0.24 -14.86
C VAL A 82 -10.52 -0.55 -14.80
N ASN A 83 -9.49 0.02 -14.20
CA ASN A 83 -8.21 -0.65 -14.03
C ASN A 83 -8.26 -1.66 -12.88
N VAL A 84 -7.75 -2.88 -13.11
CA VAL A 84 -7.65 -3.95 -12.11
C VAL A 84 -6.19 -4.35 -11.94
N PRO A 85 -5.42 -3.60 -11.14
CA PRO A 85 -4.01 -3.91 -10.92
C PRO A 85 -3.87 -5.15 -10.02
N MET A 86 -3.22 -6.19 -10.53
CA MET A 86 -3.07 -7.46 -9.85
C MET A 86 -1.72 -7.56 -9.13
N ASN A 87 -1.74 -8.11 -7.94
CA ASN A 87 -0.52 -8.41 -7.21
C ASN A 87 0.26 -9.54 -7.91
N TYR A 88 1.48 -9.26 -8.35
CA TYR A 88 2.33 -10.22 -9.09
C TYR A 88 2.83 -11.41 -8.25
N ARG A 89 2.58 -11.44 -6.94
CA ARG A 89 2.99 -12.52 -6.03
C ARG A 89 1.92 -13.59 -5.83
N LEU A 90 0.73 -13.38 -6.36
CA LEU A 90 -0.40 -14.30 -6.23
C LEU A 90 -0.19 -15.60 -7.02
N THR A 91 -1.04 -16.58 -6.71
CA THR A 91 -1.08 -17.88 -7.39
C THR A 91 -1.97 -17.84 -8.65
N PRO A 92 -1.89 -18.82 -9.55
CA PRO A 92 -2.82 -18.91 -10.68
C PRO A 92 -4.30 -18.94 -10.27
N ASP A 93 -4.65 -19.66 -9.21
CA ASP A 93 -6.04 -19.75 -8.70
C ASP A 93 -6.56 -18.37 -8.23
N ASP A 94 -5.70 -17.58 -7.60
CA ASP A 94 -6.05 -16.21 -7.22
C ASP A 94 -6.33 -15.34 -8.45
N TYR A 95 -5.55 -15.49 -9.53
CA TYR A 95 -5.81 -14.76 -10.78
C TYR A 95 -7.10 -15.21 -11.44
N ALA A 96 -7.41 -16.52 -11.44
CA ALA A 96 -8.68 -17.01 -11.94
C ALA A 96 -9.85 -16.36 -11.18
N TYR A 97 -9.75 -16.34 -9.84
CA TYR A 97 -10.76 -15.69 -9.00
C TYR A 97 -10.91 -14.20 -9.32
N ILE A 98 -9.81 -13.43 -9.36
CA ILE A 98 -9.84 -11.99 -9.63
C ILE A 98 -10.44 -11.69 -11.01
N LEU A 99 -10.02 -12.41 -12.04
CA LEU A 99 -10.50 -12.21 -13.40
C LEU A 99 -11.99 -12.58 -13.57
N HIS A 100 -12.47 -13.58 -12.83
CA HIS A 100 -13.90 -13.91 -12.78
C HIS A 100 -14.70 -12.87 -11.99
N ASP A 101 -14.27 -12.52 -10.78
CA ASP A 101 -15.03 -11.62 -9.91
C ASP A 101 -15.08 -10.20 -10.50
N SER A 102 -14.00 -9.74 -11.13
CA SER A 102 -13.96 -8.45 -11.84
C SER A 102 -14.59 -8.50 -13.22
N GLU A 103 -14.83 -9.69 -13.80
CA GLU A 103 -15.22 -9.88 -15.21
C GLU A 103 -14.31 -9.10 -16.17
N ALA A 104 -12.98 -9.20 -15.97
CA ALA A 104 -12.02 -8.48 -16.78
C ALA A 104 -12.04 -8.98 -18.24
N VAL A 105 -12.27 -8.06 -19.19
CA VAL A 105 -12.34 -8.36 -20.63
C VAL A 105 -10.97 -8.42 -21.28
N ALA A 106 -9.98 -7.73 -20.69
CA ALA A 106 -8.60 -7.72 -21.17
C ALA A 106 -7.61 -7.91 -20.02
N VAL A 107 -6.50 -8.58 -20.32
CA VAL A 107 -5.31 -8.70 -19.46
C VAL A 107 -4.12 -8.13 -20.19
N ILE A 108 -3.39 -7.23 -19.52
CA ILE A 108 -2.08 -6.75 -19.97
C ILE A 108 -1.04 -7.28 -18.98
N ALA A 109 -0.05 -8.03 -19.44
CA ALA A 109 0.90 -8.70 -18.56
C ALA A 109 2.36 -8.55 -19.00
N ASP A 110 3.24 -8.48 -18.01
CA ASP A 110 4.68 -8.60 -18.20
C ASP A 110 5.04 -10.07 -18.54
N HIS A 111 5.93 -10.27 -19.50
CA HIS A 111 6.34 -11.62 -19.96
C HIS A 111 6.82 -12.54 -18.82
N GLU A 112 7.54 -11.99 -17.83
CA GLU A 112 8.03 -12.76 -16.67
C GLU A 112 6.88 -13.26 -15.77
N LEU A 113 5.73 -12.61 -15.80
CA LEU A 113 4.57 -12.87 -14.94
C LEU A 113 3.41 -13.56 -15.66
N ALA A 114 3.33 -13.41 -16.97
CA ALA A 114 2.22 -13.85 -17.81
C ALA A 114 1.95 -15.36 -17.71
N GLY A 115 2.97 -16.18 -17.43
CA GLY A 115 2.82 -17.63 -17.25
C GLY A 115 1.81 -18.03 -16.19
N LYS A 116 1.62 -17.21 -15.16
CA LYS A 116 0.63 -17.46 -14.10
C LYS A 116 -0.81 -17.27 -14.58
N VAL A 117 -1.05 -16.26 -15.42
CA VAL A 117 -2.36 -16.03 -16.06
C VAL A 117 -2.57 -17.05 -17.19
N GLN A 118 -1.51 -17.40 -17.95
CA GLN A 118 -1.59 -18.41 -18.99
C GLN A 118 -2.07 -19.77 -18.44
N ALA A 119 -1.68 -20.12 -17.22
CA ALA A 119 -2.09 -21.38 -16.58
C ALA A 119 -3.61 -21.50 -16.39
N VAL A 120 -4.33 -20.37 -16.27
CA VAL A 120 -5.79 -20.32 -16.05
C VAL A 120 -6.56 -19.66 -17.19
N ARG A 121 -5.90 -19.40 -18.32
CA ARG A 121 -6.46 -18.66 -19.46
C ARG A 121 -7.78 -19.22 -19.99
N GLU A 122 -7.88 -20.54 -20.08
CA GLU A 122 -9.08 -21.23 -20.59
C GLU A 122 -10.26 -21.21 -19.57
N GLU A 123 -9.99 -20.81 -18.33
CA GLU A 123 -10.95 -20.81 -17.23
C GLU A 123 -11.56 -19.44 -16.99
N VAL A 124 -11.02 -18.37 -17.59
CA VAL A 124 -11.42 -16.98 -17.30
C VAL A 124 -12.22 -16.36 -18.45
N PRO A 125 -13.08 -15.37 -18.18
CA PRO A 125 -13.93 -14.74 -19.20
C PRO A 125 -13.18 -13.79 -20.13
N THR A 126 -11.91 -13.57 -19.92
CA THR A 126 -11.06 -12.61 -20.63
C THR A 126 -10.84 -13.01 -22.08
N GLU A 127 -11.04 -12.10 -23.02
CA GLU A 127 -10.89 -12.33 -24.45
C GLU A 127 -9.60 -11.74 -25.03
N THR A 128 -9.12 -10.61 -24.49
CA THR A 128 -7.93 -9.90 -24.99
C THR A 128 -6.73 -10.10 -24.04
N PHE A 129 -5.60 -10.57 -24.61
CA PHE A 129 -4.36 -10.78 -23.87
C PHE A 129 -3.20 -10.10 -24.57
N LEU A 130 -2.69 -9.01 -23.99
CA LEU A 130 -1.53 -8.27 -24.47
C LEU A 130 -0.33 -8.54 -23.57
N GLY A 131 0.79 -8.95 -24.16
CA GLY A 131 2.03 -9.25 -23.44
C GLY A 131 3.15 -8.28 -23.78
N TYR A 132 3.82 -7.73 -22.76
CA TYR A 132 5.12 -7.09 -22.98
C TYR A 132 6.12 -8.16 -23.33
N ARG A 133 6.73 -8.06 -24.55
CA ARG A 133 7.58 -9.10 -25.12
C ARG A 133 6.84 -10.45 -25.26
N ALA A 134 5.70 -10.43 -25.94
CA ALA A 134 4.83 -11.59 -26.10
C ALA A 134 5.53 -12.81 -26.71
N THR A 135 6.58 -12.61 -27.51
CA THR A 135 7.40 -13.70 -28.07
C THR A 135 8.14 -14.53 -27.00
N GLU A 136 8.25 -14.03 -25.78
CA GLU A 136 8.83 -14.71 -24.62
C GLU A 136 7.76 -15.39 -23.73
N ILE A 137 6.47 -15.27 -24.10
CA ILE A 137 5.33 -15.84 -23.36
C ILE A 137 4.82 -17.08 -24.09
N ASP A 138 4.62 -18.17 -23.36
CA ASP A 138 3.95 -19.35 -23.89
C ASP A 138 2.47 -19.05 -24.16
N GLY A 139 1.95 -19.49 -25.32
CA GLY A 139 0.55 -19.31 -25.69
C GLY A 139 0.34 -18.19 -26.72
N ASP A 140 -0.93 -17.88 -26.97
CA ASP A 140 -1.36 -16.95 -28.03
C ASP A 140 -1.59 -15.55 -27.43
N TRP A 141 -0.50 -14.86 -27.11
CA TRP A 141 -0.49 -13.49 -26.62
C TRP A 141 -0.18 -12.52 -27.75
N GLU A 142 -0.94 -11.44 -27.86
CA GLU A 142 -0.60 -10.33 -28.76
C GLU A 142 0.55 -9.52 -28.19
N ASP A 143 1.49 -9.09 -29.05
CA ASP A 143 2.62 -8.28 -28.61
C ASP A 143 2.19 -6.83 -28.35
N TYR A 144 2.46 -6.38 -27.13
CA TYR A 144 2.13 -5.03 -26.69
C TYR A 144 2.79 -3.95 -27.56
N GLY A 145 4.06 -4.14 -27.91
CA GLY A 145 4.81 -3.19 -28.74
C GLY A 145 4.26 -3.12 -30.17
N GLU A 146 3.90 -4.25 -30.76
CA GLU A 146 3.27 -4.32 -32.09
C GLU A 146 1.89 -3.67 -32.05
N ALA A 147 1.06 -3.95 -31.02
CA ALA A 147 -0.25 -3.33 -30.84
C ALA A 147 -0.14 -1.79 -30.77
N LEU A 148 0.84 -1.27 -30.05
CA LEU A 148 1.09 0.18 -30.00
C LEU A 148 1.55 0.74 -31.37
N ALA A 149 2.44 0.02 -32.06
CA ALA A 149 2.98 0.48 -33.35
C ALA A 149 1.91 0.58 -34.45
N GLU A 150 0.90 -0.30 -34.41
CA GLU A 150 -0.21 -0.34 -35.37
C GLU A 150 -1.31 0.67 -35.05
N ALA A 151 -1.48 1.06 -33.78
CA ALA A 151 -2.52 1.95 -33.34
C ALA A 151 -2.22 3.45 -33.63
N SER A 152 -3.28 4.25 -33.73
CA SER A 152 -3.18 5.70 -33.91
C SER A 152 -2.44 6.39 -32.75
N PRO A 153 -1.50 7.33 -33.04
CA PRO A 153 -0.87 8.15 -32.02
C PRO A 153 -1.74 9.33 -31.56
N GLU A 154 -2.86 9.59 -32.23
CA GLU A 154 -3.75 10.70 -31.91
C GLU A 154 -4.55 10.40 -30.63
N PRO A 155 -4.95 11.44 -29.87
CA PRO A 155 -5.82 11.23 -28.71
C PRO A 155 -7.06 10.39 -29.07
N PRO A 156 -7.42 9.39 -28.25
CA PRO A 156 -8.61 8.57 -28.51
C PRO A 156 -9.90 9.40 -28.36
N GLU A 157 -10.99 8.90 -28.97
CA GLU A 157 -12.32 9.40 -28.65
C GLU A 157 -12.62 9.10 -27.17
N ARG A 158 -12.90 10.15 -26.38
CA ARG A 158 -13.15 10.02 -24.95
C ARG A 158 -14.64 9.97 -24.66
N PRO A 159 -15.11 8.98 -23.90
CA PRO A 159 -16.48 8.99 -23.38
C PRO A 159 -16.65 10.13 -22.36
N GLU A 160 -17.90 10.51 -22.09
CA GLU A 160 -18.21 11.35 -20.92
C GLU A 160 -18.02 10.51 -19.65
N ILE A 161 -17.12 10.94 -18.77
CA ILE A 161 -16.79 10.26 -17.51
C ILE A 161 -17.36 11.08 -16.36
N ALA A 162 -18.16 10.44 -15.51
CA ALA A 162 -18.63 11.03 -14.27
C ALA A 162 -17.61 10.80 -13.13
N GLU A 163 -17.62 11.67 -12.15
CA GLU A 163 -16.74 11.52 -10.98
C GLU A 163 -17.07 10.28 -10.12
N ASP A 164 -18.29 9.77 -10.23
CA ASP A 164 -18.78 8.58 -9.55
C ASP A 164 -18.62 7.29 -10.39
N ASP A 165 -18.09 7.38 -11.62
CA ASP A 165 -17.74 6.19 -12.40
C ASP A 165 -16.57 5.45 -11.71
N ASP A 166 -16.57 4.11 -11.79
CA ASP A 166 -15.49 3.28 -11.26
C ASP A 166 -14.19 3.58 -12.02
N ALA A 167 -13.11 3.81 -11.29
CA ALA A 167 -11.79 4.07 -11.88
C ALA A 167 -10.84 2.87 -11.70
N THR A 168 -10.92 2.21 -10.55
CA THR A 168 -10.02 1.09 -10.24
C THR A 168 -10.65 0.13 -9.24
N ILE A 169 -10.25 -1.14 -9.32
CA ILE A 169 -10.58 -2.20 -8.36
C ILE A 169 -9.28 -2.81 -7.84
N ASN A 170 -8.97 -2.59 -6.57
CA ASN A 170 -7.81 -3.21 -5.93
C ASN A 170 -8.24 -4.34 -5.02
N TYR A 171 -7.73 -5.54 -5.27
CA TYR A 171 -8.04 -6.71 -4.45
C TYR A 171 -7.17 -6.74 -3.20
N THR A 172 -7.82 -6.89 -2.04
CA THR A 172 -7.15 -7.07 -0.74
C THR A 172 -7.17 -8.54 -0.35
N SER A 173 -6.09 -9.03 0.25
CA SER A 173 -6.10 -10.33 0.91
C SER A 173 -7.01 -10.24 2.14
N GLY A 174 -8.23 -10.74 2.01
CA GLY A 174 -9.14 -10.83 3.14
C GLY A 174 -8.54 -11.69 4.27
N THR A 175 -8.71 -11.28 5.51
CA THR A 175 -8.25 -12.06 6.68
C THR A 175 -9.13 -13.28 6.96
N THR A 176 -10.24 -13.45 6.23
CA THR A 176 -11.29 -14.45 6.55
C THR A 176 -11.92 -15.11 5.32
N GLY A 177 -11.28 -15.10 4.14
CA GLY A 177 -11.88 -15.71 2.95
C GLY A 177 -11.29 -15.18 1.64
N ASP A 178 -12.05 -15.30 0.56
CA ASP A 178 -11.66 -14.81 -0.77
C ASP A 178 -11.31 -13.32 -0.76
N PRO A 179 -10.35 -12.90 -1.59
CA PRO A 179 -9.99 -11.48 -1.74
C PRO A 179 -11.22 -10.60 -2.02
N LYS A 180 -11.24 -9.40 -1.46
CA LYS A 180 -12.28 -8.42 -1.71
C LYS A 180 -11.79 -7.39 -2.73
N GLY A 181 -12.55 -7.18 -3.80
CA GLY A 181 -12.31 -6.09 -4.75
C GLY A 181 -12.80 -4.76 -4.19
N VAL A 182 -11.88 -3.88 -3.83
CA VAL A 182 -12.17 -2.52 -3.35
C VAL A 182 -12.39 -1.61 -4.55
N VAL A 183 -13.61 -1.15 -4.75
CA VAL A 183 -13.99 -0.26 -5.86
C VAL A 183 -13.77 1.18 -5.45
N ARG A 184 -12.95 1.89 -6.24
CA ARG A 184 -12.70 3.32 -6.06
C ARG A 184 -13.06 4.08 -7.32
N THR A 185 -13.81 5.16 -7.14
CA THR A 185 -14.30 6.02 -8.23
C THR A 185 -13.23 7.01 -8.68
N HIS A 186 -13.49 7.68 -9.80
CA HIS A 186 -12.65 8.81 -10.25
C HIS A 186 -12.55 9.90 -9.17
N ARG A 187 -13.63 10.22 -8.44
CA ARG A 187 -13.62 11.15 -7.31
C ARG A 187 -12.66 10.69 -6.21
N THR A 188 -12.73 9.41 -5.84
CA THR A 188 -11.89 8.83 -4.79
C THR A 188 -10.40 8.99 -5.14
N GLU A 189 -10.00 8.58 -6.33
CA GLU A 189 -8.62 8.65 -6.82
C GLU A 189 -8.14 10.10 -6.99
N HIS A 190 -8.98 10.95 -7.60
CA HIS A 190 -8.66 12.36 -7.80
C HIS A 190 -8.43 13.06 -6.46
N TYR A 191 -9.39 12.93 -5.54
CA TYR A 191 -9.27 13.58 -4.23
C TYR A 191 -8.06 13.07 -3.45
N HIS A 192 -7.83 11.76 -3.48
CA HIS A 192 -6.66 11.15 -2.86
C HIS A 192 -5.34 11.68 -3.42
N ALA A 193 -5.20 11.79 -4.74
CA ALA A 193 -3.99 12.33 -5.37
C ALA A 193 -3.74 13.80 -4.97
N MET A 194 -4.80 14.61 -4.78
CA MET A 194 -4.68 15.96 -4.23
C MET A 194 -4.16 15.93 -2.78
N LEU A 195 -4.64 15.00 -1.95
CA LEU A 195 -4.17 14.84 -0.57
C LEU A 195 -2.68 14.45 -0.55
N VAL A 196 -2.28 13.50 -1.39
CA VAL A 196 -0.88 13.09 -1.54
C VAL A 196 -0.02 14.28 -1.95
N THR A 197 -0.43 15.03 -2.97
CA THR A 197 0.30 16.23 -3.42
C THR A 197 0.49 17.22 -2.28
N ALA A 198 -0.56 17.51 -1.51
CA ALA A 198 -0.54 18.50 -0.44
C ALA A 198 0.26 18.04 0.79
N HIS A 199 0.02 16.82 1.26
CA HIS A 199 0.58 16.31 2.52
C HIS A 199 2.00 15.75 2.38
N MET A 200 2.36 15.24 1.19
CA MET A 200 3.72 14.80 0.88
C MET A 200 4.57 15.95 0.32
N GLU A 201 4.00 17.16 0.22
CA GLU A 201 4.69 18.38 -0.26
C GLU A 201 5.32 18.18 -1.65
N LEU A 202 4.59 17.51 -2.58
CA LEU A 202 5.11 17.24 -3.92
C LEU A 202 5.24 18.53 -4.75
N ARG A 203 6.27 18.59 -5.58
CA ARG A 203 6.62 19.72 -6.45
C ARG A 203 6.93 19.25 -7.86
N ASP A 204 6.84 20.16 -8.82
CA ASP A 204 7.09 19.89 -10.23
C ASP A 204 8.57 19.60 -10.58
N ASP A 205 9.47 19.85 -9.63
CA ASP A 205 10.87 19.48 -9.74
C ASP A 205 11.22 18.18 -8.98
N ASP A 206 10.24 17.47 -8.41
CA ASP A 206 10.49 16.19 -7.72
C ASP A 206 10.78 15.06 -8.71
N THR A 207 11.77 14.26 -8.37
CA THR A 207 12.08 12.98 -9.01
C THR A 207 11.68 11.86 -8.04
N TYR A 208 10.67 11.06 -8.44
CA TYR A 208 10.08 10.00 -7.62
C TYR A 208 10.60 8.62 -8.04
N LEU A 209 11.27 7.91 -7.12
CA LEU A 209 11.74 6.54 -7.36
C LEU A 209 10.72 5.50 -6.90
N TRP A 210 10.34 4.63 -7.81
CA TRP A 210 9.38 3.56 -7.57
C TRP A 210 9.98 2.36 -6.84
N THR A 211 10.10 2.45 -5.53
CA THR A 211 10.43 1.34 -4.62
C THR A 211 9.17 0.66 -4.07
N LEU A 212 8.06 1.40 -4.00
CA LEU A 212 6.74 0.89 -3.65
C LEU A 212 6.09 0.18 -4.85
N PRO A 213 5.48 -1.02 -4.69
CA PRO A 213 4.76 -1.66 -5.79
C PRO A 213 3.60 -0.81 -6.33
N MET A 214 3.62 -0.53 -7.64
CA MET A 214 2.58 0.28 -8.30
C MET A 214 1.19 -0.34 -8.21
N PHE A 215 1.07 -1.69 -8.25
CA PHE A 215 -0.22 -2.36 -8.16
C PHE A 215 -0.92 -2.14 -6.81
N HIS A 216 -0.17 -1.87 -5.75
CA HIS A 216 -0.74 -1.65 -4.43
C HIS A 216 -1.32 -0.24 -4.31
N CYS A 217 -2.65 -0.15 -4.30
CA CYS A 217 -3.40 1.12 -4.24
C CYS A 217 -2.93 2.15 -5.28
N ASN A 218 -2.65 1.70 -6.52
CA ASN A 218 -2.11 2.55 -7.59
C ASN A 218 -0.86 3.34 -7.14
N GLY A 219 0.07 2.64 -6.46
CA GLY A 219 1.27 3.24 -5.89
C GLY A 219 0.97 4.31 -4.83
N TRP A 220 -0.02 4.06 -3.98
CA TRP A 220 -0.52 5.02 -2.97
C TRP A 220 -0.87 6.38 -3.59
N GLY A 221 -1.49 6.37 -4.78
CA GLY A 221 -1.90 7.57 -5.50
C GLY A 221 -0.76 8.40 -6.13
N HIS A 222 0.50 7.96 -5.97
CA HIS A 222 1.64 8.68 -6.55
C HIS A 222 1.68 8.61 -8.08
N THR A 223 1.05 7.58 -8.70
CA THR A 223 0.88 7.52 -10.15
C THR A 223 0.20 8.78 -10.70
N TYR A 224 -0.88 9.23 -10.05
CA TYR A 224 -1.60 10.44 -10.42
C TYR A 224 -0.92 11.71 -9.88
N ALA A 225 -0.53 11.71 -8.61
CA ALA A 225 -0.02 12.91 -7.95
C ALA A 225 1.29 13.40 -8.60
N VAL A 226 2.26 12.51 -8.85
CA VAL A 226 3.55 12.86 -9.47
C VAL A 226 3.33 13.29 -10.92
N THR A 227 2.50 12.56 -11.69
CA THR A 227 2.14 12.95 -13.06
C THR A 227 1.50 14.33 -13.09
N GLY A 228 0.44 14.56 -12.30
CA GLY A 228 -0.33 15.80 -12.33
C GLY A 228 0.46 17.04 -11.94
N ILE A 229 1.48 16.91 -11.10
CA ILE A 229 2.35 18.03 -10.73
C ILE A 229 3.49 18.26 -11.74
N GLY A 230 3.75 17.29 -12.64
CA GLY A 230 4.83 17.36 -13.63
C GLY A 230 6.18 16.84 -13.11
N GLY A 231 6.18 16.05 -12.05
CA GLY A 231 7.37 15.39 -11.52
C GLY A 231 7.86 14.26 -12.43
N THR A 232 9.05 13.72 -12.16
CA THR A 232 9.64 12.64 -12.94
C THR A 232 9.46 11.30 -12.22
N HIS A 233 8.90 10.32 -12.90
CA HIS A 233 8.84 8.93 -12.43
C HIS A 233 10.11 8.19 -12.81
N VAL A 234 10.82 7.59 -11.85
CA VAL A 234 11.94 6.67 -12.08
C VAL A 234 11.48 5.26 -11.76
N CYS A 235 11.34 4.42 -12.77
CA CYS A 235 10.88 3.05 -12.62
C CYS A 235 12.00 2.14 -12.09
N GLN A 236 11.67 1.30 -11.11
CA GLN A 236 12.53 0.22 -10.61
C GLN A 236 11.70 -1.05 -10.49
N ARG A 237 11.89 -2.02 -11.38
CA ARG A 237 11.05 -3.24 -11.48
C ARG A 237 10.88 -3.97 -10.16
N ALA A 238 11.96 -4.16 -9.43
CA ALA A 238 11.97 -4.82 -8.14
C ALA A 238 12.82 -4.04 -7.16
N PHE A 239 12.42 -4.03 -5.90
CA PHE A 239 13.21 -3.38 -4.87
C PHE A 239 14.53 -4.13 -4.63
N ASP A 240 15.63 -3.42 -4.85
CA ASP A 240 17.00 -3.80 -4.49
C ASP A 240 17.69 -2.60 -3.83
N PRO A 241 18.27 -2.74 -2.63
CA PRO A 241 18.86 -1.62 -1.90
C PRO A 241 20.01 -0.94 -2.64
N GLY A 242 20.92 -1.72 -3.23
CA GLY A 242 22.07 -1.20 -3.96
C GLY A 242 21.65 -0.43 -5.20
N GLU A 243 20.71 -0.97 -5.97
CA GLU A 243 20.12 -0.31 -7.13
C GLU A 243 19.34 0.95 -6.72
N THR A 244 18.66 0.92 -5.57
CA THR A 244 17.95 2.10 -5.04
C THR A 244 18.91 3.25 -4.76
N PHE A 245 20.02 3.01 -4.03
CA PHE A 245 21.02 4.05 -3.78
C PHE A 245 21.70 4.53 -5.06
N ARG A 246 22.02 3.62 -6.00
CA ARG A 246 22.57 3.98 -7.30
C ARG A 246 21.65 4.93 -8.07
N ARG A 247 20.34 4.61 -8.15
CA ARG A 247 19.35 5.44 -8.85
C ARG A 247 19.10 6.77 -8.14
N ILE A 248 19.20 6.82 -6.82
CA ILE A 248 19.09 8.07 -6.06
C ILE A 248 20.17 9.05 -6.51
N GLY A 249 21.43 8.60 -6.63
CA GLY A 249 22.52 9.45 -7.10
C GLY A 249 22.44 9.77 -8.59
N GLU A 250 22.12 8.77 -9.43
CA GLU A 250 22.10 8.93 -10.90
C GLU A 250 21.01 9.88 -11.41
N TYR A 251 19.81 9.80 -10.83
CA TYR A 251 18.64 10.57 -11.27
C TYR A 251 18.28 11.71 -10.32
N ASP A 252 19.13 12.03 -9.35
CA ASP A 252 18.88 13.08 -8.34
C ASP A 252 17.49 12.95 -7.68
N VAL A 253 17.19 11.72 -7.21
CA VAL A 253 15.90 11.38 -6.61
C VAL A 253 15.66 12.22 -5.36
N SER A 254 14.50 12.84 -5.26
CA SER A 254 14.09 13.67 -4.13
C SER A 254 13.01 13.04 -3.26
N TYR A 255 12.33 11.99 -3.78
CA TYR A 255 11.22 11.38 -3.06
C TYR A 255 11.04 9.88 -3.40
N LEU A 256 10.73 9.07 -2.41
CA LEU A 256 10.35 7.65 -2.57
C LEU A 256 9.39 7.22 -1.46
N CYS A 257 8.77 6.04 -1.63
CA CYS A 257 7.91 5.42 -0.64
C CYS A 257 8.35 3.98 -0.37
N GLY A 258 8.21 3.51 0.86
CA GLY A 258 8.51 2.12 1.19
C GLY A 258 7.93 1.69 2.53
N ALA A 259 7.59 0.41 2.66
CA ALA A 259 7.22 -0.18 3.94
C ALA A 259 8.42 -0.20 4.91
N PRO A 260 8.23 -0.36 6.22
CA PRO A 260 9.33 -0.48 7.18
C PRO A 260 10.38 -1.54 6.83
N THR A 261 9.97 -2.64 6.20
CA THR A 261 10.89 -3.67 5.69
C THR A 261 11.83 -3.16 4.60
N VAL A 262 11.39 -2.21 3.77
CA VAL A 262 12.24 -1.52 2.79
C VAL A 262 13.27 -0.66 3.51
N LEU A 263 12.83 0.09 4.53
CA LEU A 263 13.73 0.93 5.34
C LEU A 263 14.83 0.09 6.00
N ASN A 264 14.47 -1.02 6.65
CA ASN A 264 15.43 -1.90 7.31
C ASN A 264 16.46 -2.46 6.33
N ARG A 265 16.02 -2.91 5.14
CA ARG A 265 16.93 -3.40 4.10
C ARG A 265 17.85 -2.31 3.53
N LEU A 266 17.40 -1.06 3.47
CA LEU A 266 18.26 0.07 3.11
C LEU A 266 19.31 0.35 4.19
N ILE A 267 18.91 0.29 5.47
CA ILE A 267 19.81 0.45 6.62
C ILE A 267 20.88 -0.65 6.62
N ASP A 268 20.46 -1.92 6.52
CA ASP A 268 21.38 -3.06 6.49
C ASP A 268 22.39 -2.94 5.33
N HIS A 269 21.93 -2.52 4.15
CA HIS A 269 22.81 -2.33 3.00
C HIS A 269 23.78 -1.17 3.19
N TYR A 270 23.33 -0.05 3.76
CA TYR A 270 24.15 1.11 4.06
C TYR A 270 25.25 0.79 5.08
N GLU A 271 24.92 0.04 6.14
CA GLU A 271 25.89 -0.37 7.15
C GLU A 271 26.95 -1.33 6.61
N ALA A 272 26.59 -2.14 5.60
CA ALA A 272 27.49 -3.13 5.00
C ALA A 272 28.32 -2.56 3.83
N ASN A 273 27.97 -1.40 3.28
CA ASN A 273 28.57 -0.86 2.06
C ASN A 273 28.85 0.65 2.19
N ASP A 274 29.81 1.14 1.43
CA ASP A 274 30.06 2.57 1.28
C ASP A 274 29.20 3.10 0.13
N VAL A 275 28.06 3.71 0.46
CA VAL A 275 27.07 4.20 -0.52
C VAL A 275 26.71 5.67 -0.26
N GLU A 276 26.46 6.40 -1.34
CA GLU A 276 25.92 7.75 -1.27
C GLU A 276 24.39 7.68 -1.02
N THR A 277 23.90 8.45 -0.04
CA THR A 277 22.50 8.42 0.39
C THR A 277 21.64 9.49 -0.27
N ALA A 278 22.23 10.40 -1.01
CA ALA A 278 21.54 11.47 -1.74
C ALA A 278 22.35 11.89 -2.97
N GLY A 279 21.67 12.44 -3.96
CA GLY A 279 22.26 13.23 -5.02
C GLY A 279 22.47 14.69 -4.56
N ASP A 280 22.26 15.66 -5.44
CA ASP A 280 22.34 17.08 -5.07
C ASP A 280 21.17 17.56 -4.21
N ARG A 281 20.10 16.77 -4.11
CA ARG A 281 18.87 17.08 -3.37
C ARG A 281 18.76 16.30 -2.08
N SER A 282 18.04 16.88 -1.11
CA SER A 282 17.59 16.15 0.07
C SER A 282 16.46 15.17 -0.28
N VAL A 283 16.57 13.94 0.20
CA VAL A 283 15.58 12.89 -0.04
C VAL A 283 14.50 12.91 1.04
N ARG A 284 13.25 12.71 0.62
CA ARG A 284 12.11 12.46 1.50
C ARG A 284 11.62 11.03 1.29
N ILE A 285 11.20 10.38 2.37
CA ILE A 285 10.62 9.05 2.29
C ILE A 285 9.31 8.99 3.07
N THR A 286 8.29 8.40 2.45
CA THR A 286 7.05 8.07 3.13
C THR A 286 6.97 6.57 3.38
N THR A 287 6.64 6.21 4.62
CA THR A 287 6.43 4.82 5.02
C THR A 287 5.00 4.58 5.46
N ALA A 288 4.48 3.40 5.21
CA ALA A 288 3.15 2.94 5.62
C ALA A 288 3.06 1.41 5.59
N GLY A 289 1.86 0.87 5.89
CA GLY A 289 1.58 -0.57 5.94
C GLY A 289 1.72 -1.16 7.34
N SER A 290 2.66 -0.65 8.13
CA SER A 290 2.76 -0.83 9.58
C SER A 290 3.48 0.38 10.17
N ALA A 291 3.37 0.59 11.48
CA ALA A 291 4.10 1.65 12.16
C ALA A 291 5.62 1.35 12.13
N PRO A 292 6.46 2.29 11.69
CA PRO A 292 7.91 2.12 11.77
C PRO A 292 8.37 2.29 13.22
N PRO A 293 9.21 1.39 13.76
CA PRO A 293 9.83 1.61 15.06
C PRO A 293 10.59 2.93 15.14
N ALA A 294 10.59 3.59 16.30
CA ALA A 294 11.31 4.84 16.51
C ALA A 294 12.82 4.72 16.19
N ALA A 295 13.40 3.55 16.47
CA ALA A 295 14.79 3.25 16.12
C ALA A 295 15.06 3.25 14.61
N THR A 296 14.15 2.67 13.82
CA THR A 296 14.22 2.68 12.34
C THR A 296 14.10 4.11 11.79
N ILE A 297 13.17 4.91 12.33
CA ILE A 297 13.00 6.32 11.93
C ILE A 297 14.31 7.09 12.20
N ARG A 298 14.86 6.93 13.40
CA ARG A 298 16.11 7.59 13.81
C ARG A 298 17.27 7.18 12.90
N ALA A 299 17.42 5.90 12.61
CA ALA A 299 18.47 5.40 11.75
C ALA A 299 18.39 6.01 10.34
N VAL A 300 17.21 6.08 9.73
CA VAL A 300 17.02 6.69 8.41
C VAL A 300 17.33 8.19 8.42
N GLU A 301 16.87 8.93 9.42
CA GLU A 301 17.09 10.39 9.47
C GLU A 301 18.53 10.77 9.84
N GLU A 302 19.16 10.05 10.76
CA GLU A 302 20.54 10.33 11.20
C GLU A 302 21.59 9.78 10.24
N ALA A 303 21.39 8.55 9.69
CA ALA A 303 22.37 7.93 8.80
C ALA A 303 22.27 8.45 7.35
N PHE A 304 21.03 8.58 6.81
CA PHE A 304 20.84 9.00 5.42
C PHE A 304 20.64 10.51 5.28
N GLY A 305 20.28 11.21 6.35
CA GLY A 305 19.86 12.62 6.29
C GLY A 305 18.49 12.81 5.63
N TRP A 306 17.71 11.76 5.46
CA TRP A 306 16.40 11.81 4.82
C TRP A 306 15.33 12.31 5.80
N ARG A 307 14.27 12.90 5.26
CA ARG A 307 13.08 13.24 6.04
C ARG A 307 12.05 12.12 5.90
N LEU A 308 11.71 11.46 7.00
CA LEU A 308 10.71 10.41 7.03
C LEU A 308 9.34 10.95 7.47
N VAL A 309 8.30 10.52 6.76
CA VAL A 309 6.88 10.74 7.11
C VAL A 309 6.18 9.39 7.19
N HIS A 310 5.52 9.12 8.31
CA HIS A 310 4.65 7.95 8.43
C HIS A 310 3.24 8.31 7.96
N LEU A 311 2.65 7.47 7.12
CA LEU A 311 1.31 7.59 6.57
C LEU A 311 0.46 6.42 7.08
N TYR A 312 -0.79 6.70 7.42
CA TYR A 312 -1.76 5.67 7.79
C TYR A 312 -2.97 5.68 6.88
N GLY A 313 -3.44 4.48 6.58
CA GLY A 313 -4.66 4.20 5.85
C GLY A 313 -4.71 2.77 5.31
N LEU A 314 -5.79 2.46 4.59
CA LEU A 314 -6.13 1.15 4.07
C LEU A 314 -6.41 1.25 2.56
N THR A 315 -6.49 0.12 1.87
CA THR A 315 -6.90 0.08 0.45
C THR A 315 -8.25 0.75 0.25
N GLU A 316 -9.15 0.56 1.20
CA GLU A 316 -10.49 1.14 1.27
C GLU A 316 -10.50 2.67 1.44
N THR A 317 -9.35 3.27 1.73
CA THR A 317 -9.20 4.73 1.91
C THR A 317 -8.19 5.36 0.95
N ALA A 318 -7.78 4.65 -0.07
CA ALA A 318 -7.00 5.01 -1.26
C ALA A 318 -5.48 5.32 -1.16
N PRO A 319 -4.67 5.15 -0.11
CA PRO A 319 -4.93 4.76 1.27
C PRO A 319 -4.83 5.89 2.33
N LEU A 320 -4.57 7.14 1.99
CA LEU A 320 -4.16 8.20 2.94
C LEU A 320 -5.33 8.78 3.74
N ILE A 321 -5.34 8.56 5.05
CA ILE A 321 -6.29 9.23 5.97
C ILE A 321 -5.61 10.00 7.10
N ALA A 322 -4.40 9.63 7.51
CA ALA A 322 -3.63 10.35 8.52
C ALA A 322 -2.13 10.38 8.20
N THR A 323 -1.44 11.37 8.74
CA THR A 323 0.02 11.48 8.65
C THR A 323 0.63 11.89 9.98
N SER A 324 1.83 11.37 10.27
CA SER A 324 2.62 11.74 11.44
C SER A 324 3.37 13.08 11.30
N ASN A 325 3.03 13.89 10.29
CA ASN A 325 3.59 15.24 10.19
C ASN A 325 3.16 16.05 11.39
N ALA A 326 4.05 16.18 12.37
CA ALA A 326 3.80 17.02 13.53
C ALA A 326 3.60 18.48 13.07
N PRO A 327 2.51 19.13 13.48
CA PRO A 327 2.30 20.54 13.17
C PRO A 327 3.46 21.35 13.71
N ARG A 328 4.17 22.09 12.84
CA ARG A 328 5.34 22.92 13.22
C ARG A 328 5.04 23.97 14.28
N ARG A 329 3.76 24.23 14.56
CA ARG A 329 3.28 25.21 15.56
C ARG A 329 2.87 24.59 16.88
N LEU A 330 2.77 23.28 16.95
CA LEU A 330 2.58 22.58 18.22
C LEU A 330 3.97 22.38 18.82
N GLU A 331 4.15 22.82 20.07
CA GLU A 331 5.29 22.40 20.87
C GLU A 331 5.08 20.91 21.20
N ALA A 332 5.25 20.08 20.19
CA ALA A 332 5.22 18.65 20.34
C ALA A 332 6.57 18.24 20.94
N GLY A 333 6.57 17.27 21.83
CA GLY A 333 7.76 16.74 22.50
C GLY A 333 8.84 16.22 21.53
N ASP A 334 9.55 15.17 21.88
CA ASP A 334 10.55 14.57 21.01
C ASP A 334 9.90 14.15 19.67
N PRO A 335 10.39 14.62 18.50
CA PRO A 335 9.90 14.19 17.20
C PRO A 335 9.85 12.66 17.03
N PHE A 336 10.75 11.94 17.67
CA PHE A 336 10.82 10.48 17.61
C PHE A 336 9.79 9.76 18.49
N GLU A 337 9.06 10.48 19.35
CA GLU A 337 7.86 9.96 20.04
C GLU A 337 6.59 10.17 19.20
N ILE A 338 6.60 11.14 18.29
CA ILE A 338 5.44 11.51 17.47
C ILE A 338 5.42 10.75 16.15
N LYS A 339 6.56 10.63 15.47
CA LYS A 339 6.66 10.03 14.14
C LYS A 339 6.20 8.57 14.03
N PRO A 340 6.34 7.71 15.06
CA PRO A 340 5.76 6.37 15.05
C PRO A 340 4.23 6.35 15.06
N LYS A 341 3.58 7.38 15.64
CA LYS A 341 2.11 7.47 15.65
C LYS A 341 1.58 7.56 14.22
N GLN A 342 0.34 7.12 14.01
CA GLN A 342 -0.34 7.28 12.72
C GLN A 342 -0.62 8.74 12.39
N GLY A 343 -0.66 9.58 13.42
CA GLY A 343 -0.74 11.02 13.31
C GLY A 343 -2.16 11.56 13.25
N SER A 344 -2.32 12.72 12.63
CA SER A 344 -3.61 13.41 12.56
C SER A 344 -4.24 13.31 11.16
N ALA A 345 -5.57 13.45 11.12
CA ALA A 345 -6.36 13.42 9.90
C ALA A 345 -5.83 14.39 8.84
N VAL A 346 -5.78 13.94 7.58
CA VAL A 346 -5.46 14.79 6.44
C VAL A 346 -6.61 15.73 6.07
N LEU A 347 -6.36 16.72 5.24
CA LEU A 347 -7.36 17.72 4.84
C LEU A 347 -8.64 17.06 4.31
N GLY A 348 -9.80 17.50 4.80
CA GLY A 348 -11.12 17.04 4.38
C GLY A 348 -11.45 15.60 4.76
N THR A 349 -10.68 15.00 5.65
CA THR A 349 -10.91 13.69 6.24
C THR A 349 -11.33 13.87 7.68
N GLU A 350 -12.38 13.17 8.09
CA GLU A 350 -12.84 13.11 9.46
C GLU A 350 -12.50 11.75 10.04
N ILE A 351 -11.69 11.72 11.09
CA ILE A 351 -11.36 10.53 11.86
C ILE A 351 -11.99 10.67 13.24
N ARG A 352 -12.69 9.63 13.68
CA ARG A 352 -13.15 9.46 15.04
C ARG A 352 -12.59 8.17 15.60
N VAL A 353 -12.38 8.11 16.90
CA VAL A 353 -12.11 6.86 17.63
C VAL A 353 -13.32 6.65 18.53
N VAL A 354 -14.02 5.53 18.31
CA VAL A 354 -15.33 5.27 18.93
C VAL A 354 -15.32 3.98 19.74
N ASP A 355 -16.11 3.97 20.81
CA ASP A 355 -16.36 2.76 21.61
C ASP A 355 -17.38 1.82 20.95
N ASP A 356 -17.78 0.77 21.65
CA ASP A 356 -18.73 -0.23 21.14
C ASP A 356 -20.16 0.31 20.97
N ASP A 357 -20.49 1.43 21.59
CA ASP A 357 -21.77 2.13 21.45
C ASP A 357 -21.74 3.19 20.31
N GLY A 358 -20.57 3.39 19.66
CA GLY A 358 -20.35 4.36 18.59
C GLY A 358 -20.14 5.80 19.07
N GLU A 359 -19.91 5.98 20.38
CA GLU A 359 -19.61 7.29 20.98
C GLU A 359 -18.10 7.56 20.96
N ASP A 360 -17.72 8.84 20.85
CA ASP A 360 -16.31 9.22 20.85
C ASP A 360 -15.63 8.89 22.17
N VAL A 361 -14.48 8.22 22.11
CA VAL A 361 -13.65 8.01 23.31
C VAL A 361 -12.99 9.32 23.77
N PRO A 362 -12.62 9.45 25.06
CA PRO A 362 -11.84 10.59 25.56
C PRO A 362 -10.52 10.76 24.79
N ARG A 363 -10.08 12.00 24.59
CA ARG A 363 -8.78 12.32 23.97
C ARG A 363 -7.65 12.33 25.00
N ASP A 364 -7.45 11.20 25.66
CA ASP A 364 -6.52 11.02 26.79
C ASP A 364 -5.27 10.20 26.43
N ASP A 365 -5.18 9.70 25.16
CA ASP A 365 -4.12 8.81 24.68
C ASP A 365 -4.05 7.45 25.43
N GLU A 366 -5.13 7.09 26.14
CA GLU A 366 -5.23 5.88 26.97
C GLU A 366 -6.45 5.03 26.61
N THR A 367 -7.62 5.68 26.39
CA THR A 367 -8.87 4.97 26.10
C THR A 367 -8.87 4.45 24.65
N ILE A 368 -9.03 3.13 24.52
CA ILE A 368 -9.02 2.45 23.23
C ILE A 368 -10.42 2.45 22.61
N GLY A 369 -10.52 2.68 21.31
CA GLY A 369 -11.72 2.53 20.51
C GLY A 369 -11.37 2.20 19.06
N GLU A 370 -12.38 1.95 18.22
CA GLU A 370 -12.20 1.71 16.79
C GLU A 370 -12.05 3.01 16.01
N ILE A 371 -11.10 3.05 15.08
CA ILE A 371 -11.00 4.16 14.12
C ILE A 371 -12.14 4.04 13.11
N VAL A 372 -12.96 5.08 13.00
CA VAL A 372 -13.94 5.24 11.94
C VAL A 372 -13.64 6.50 11.13
N VAL A 373 -13.82 6.43 9.81
CA VAL A 373 -13.37 7.49 8.91
C VAL A 373 -14.43 7.87 7.88
N ARG A 374 -14.49 9.17 7.56
CA ARG A 374 -15.29 9.72 6.48
C ARG A 374 -14.46 10.72 5.66
N GLY A 375 -14.54 10.60 4.34
CA GLY A 375 -13.84 11.48 3.40
C GLY A 375 -14.08 11.06 1.95
N ASN A 376 -13.75 11.96 1.01
CA ASN A 376 -13.96 11.67 -0.43
C ASN A 376 -12.98 10.62 -0.99
N GLN A 377 -11.91 10.29 -0.26
CA GLN A 377 -10.96 9.23 -0.62
C GLN A 377 -11.38 7.84 -0.14
N VAL A 378 -12.48 7.72 0.60
CA VAL A 378 -13.01 6.42 1.03
C VAL A 378 -13.64 5.71 -0.16
N MET A 379 -13.45 4.40 -0.25
CA MET A 379 -14.01 3.56 -1.31
C MET A 379 -15.51 3.74 -1.48
N ASP A 380 -16.02 3.40 -2.66
CA ASP A 380 -17.44 3.35 -2.89
C ASP A 380 -18.07 2.08 -2.30
N ARG A 381 -17.48 0.93 -2.61
CA ARG A 381 -17.99 -0.39 -2.20
C ARG A 381 -16.97 -1.51 -2.33
N TYR A 382 -17.31 -2.67 -1.79
CA TYR A 382 -16.70 -3.93 -2.19
C TYR A 382 -17.44 -4.50 -3.41
N LEU A 383 -16.70 -4.87 -4.45
CA LEU A 383 -17.25 -5.47 -5.68
C LEU A 383 -18.03 -6.75 -5.34
N ASN A 384 -19.22 -6.90 -5.89
CA ASN A 384 -20.09 -8.08 -5.72
C ASN A 384 -20.36 -8.51 -4.27
N LYS A 385 -20.07 -7.65 -3.27
CA LYS A 385 -20.24 -7.96 -1.83
C LYS A 385 -21.05 -6.87 -1.11
N PRO A 386 -22.37 -6.75 -1.40
CA PRO A 386 -23.20 -5.68 -0.83
C PRO A 386 -23.33 -5.77 0.70
N GLU A 387 -23.41 -6.98 1.27
CA GLU A 387 -23.50 -7.18 2.71
C GLU A 387 -22.21 -6.71 3.42
N ALA A 388 -21.03 -7.06 2.89
CA ALA A 388 -19.75 -6.59 3.44
C ALA A 388 -19.59 -5.07 3.28
N THR A 389 -20.17 -4.48 2.23
CA THR A 389 -20.19 -3.02 2.05
C THR A 389 -21.06 -2.36 3.10
N GLU A 390 -22.27 -2.87 3.32
CA GLU A 390 -23.18 -2.36 4.35
C GLU A 390 -22.55 -2.46 5.74
N GLU A 391 -21.95 -3.59 6.09
CA GLU A 391 -21.25 -3.78 7.35
C GLU A 391 -20.12 -2.74 7.51
N ALA A 392 -19.31 -2.53 6.48
CA ALA A 392 -18.19 -1.60 6.54
C ALA A 392 -18.60 -0.13 6.75
N PHE A 393 -19.85 0.26 6.43
CA PHE A 393 -20.34 1.64 6.54
C PHE A 393 -21.44 1.86 7.61
N SER A 394 -21.87 0.84 8.31
CA SER A 394 -23.01 0.95 9.22
C SER A 394 -22.89 0.18 10.55
N ALA A 395 -21.72 -0.42 10.82
CA ALA A 395 -21.57 -1.30 12.00
C ALA A 395 -21.89 -0.59 13.33
N LYS A 396 -21.14 0.44 13.70
CA LYS A 396 -21.33 1.22 14.95
C LYS A 396 -21.78 2.64 14.66
N VAL A 397 -21.22 3.28 13.62
CA VAL A 397 -21.51 4.66 13.25
C VAL A 397 -21.90 4.75 11.79
N GLN A 398 -23.17 5.05 11.53
CA GLN A 398 -23.69 5.11 10.16
C GLN A 398 -23.01 6.21 9.33
N GLY A 399 -22.61 5.88 8.10
CA GLY A 399 -21.99 6.79 7.13
C GLY A 399 -20.50 7.04 7.39
N TYR A 400 -19.90 6.28 8.28
CA TYR A 400 -18.45 6.18 8.43
C TYR A 400 -17.98 4.79 7.99
N PHE A 401 -16.82 4.76 7.38
CA PHE A 401 -16.13 3.51 7.11
C PHE A 401 -15.46 3.02 8.39
N HIS A 402 -15.73 1.78 8.77
CA HIS A 402 -15.17 1.09 9.92
C HIS A 402 -13.87 0.40 9.52
N THR A 403 -12.75 0.82 10.13
CA THR A 403 -11.42 0.33 9.71
C THR A 403 -11.08 -1.03 10.30
N GLY A 404 -11.69 -1.40 11.42
CA GLY A 404 -11.32 -2.55 12.24
C GLY A 404 -9.96 -2.37 12.92
N ASP A 405 -9.38 -1.17 12.92
CA ASP A 405 -8.14 -0.84 13.64
C ASP A 405 -8.50 -0.15 14.96
N LEU A 406 -8.00 -0.69 16.07
CA LEU A 406 -8.19 -0.12 17.41
C LEU A 406 -7.07 0.87 17.72
N ALA A 407 -7.42 2.03 18.26
CA ALA A 407 -6.49 3.11 18.52
C ALA A 407 -6.86 3.91 19.77
N THR A 408 -5.90 4.66 20.25
CA THR A 408 -6.11 5.80 21.16
C THR A 408 -6.05 7.11 20.38
N ILE A 409 -6.56 8.19 20.93
CA ILE A 409 -6.47 9.54 20.37
C ILE A 409 -6.04 10.52 21.44
N ASP A 410 -5.04 11.36 21.14
CA ASP A 410 -4.56 12.35 22.10
C ASP A 410 -5.31 13.70 22.00
N SER A 411 -5.01 14.63 22.90
CA SER A 411 -5.64 15.95 22.95
C SER A 411 -5.40 16.81 21.69
N HIS A 412 -4.42 16.48 20.87
CA HIS A 412 -4.12 17.14 19.59
C HIS A 412 -4.80 16.45 18.39
N GLY A 413 -5.52 15.35 18.64
CA GLY A 413 -6.17 14.57 17.59
C GLY A 413 -5.23 13.65 16.83
N MET A 414 -4.09 13.31 17.41
CA MET A 414 -3.19 12.30 16.86
C MET A 414 -3.64 10.92 17.30
N VAL A 415 -3.81 10.02 16.35
CA VAL A 415 -4.17 8.63 16.61
C VAL A 415 -2.93 7.75 16.73
N THR A 416 -3.01 6.79 17.65
CA THR A 416 -1.98 5.76 17.85
C THR A 416 -2.66 4.40 17.79
N ILE A 417 -2.40 3.62 16.73
CA ILE A 417 -2.96 2.27 16.60
C ILE A 417 -2.39 1.39 17.71
N GLN A 418 -3.28 0.73 18.41
CA GLN A 418 -2.95 -0.23 19.45
C GLN A 418 -2.90 -1.64 18.87
N ASP A 419 -3.88 -2.03 18.06
CA ASP A 419 -3.93 -3.30 17.33
C ASP A 419 -5.06 -3.31 16.31
N ARG A 420 -5.17 -4.40 15.56
CA ARG A 420 -6.42 -4.74 14.88
C ARG A 420 -7.38 -5.41 15.84
N GLU A 421 -8.68 -5.13 15.72
CA GLU A 421 -9.72 -5.76 16.53
C GLU A 421 -9.58 -7.29 16.52
N LYS A 422 -9.21 -7.88 15.39
CA LYS A 422 -8.98 -9.33 15.23
C LYS A 422 -7.64 -9.84 15.76
N ASP A 423 -6.67 -8.98 16.03
CA ASP A 423 -5.32 -9.34 16.46
C ASP A 423 -5.07 -9.05 17.95
N ILE A 424 -5.92 -8.23 18.58
CA ILE A 424 -5.83 -7.98 20.02
C ILE A 424 -5.94 -9.29 20.80
N ILE A 425 -5.15 -9.42 21.85
CA ILE A 425 -5.08 -10.63 22.65
C ILE A 425 -5.85 -10.41 23.95
N ILE A 426 -6.88 -11.20 24.20
CA ILE A 426 -7.69 -11.09 25.42
C ILE A 426 -7.23 -12.13 26.42
N SER A 427 -6.36 -11.74 27.34
CA SER A 427 -5.78 -12.61 28.35
C SER A 427 -6.35 -12.33 29.73
N GLY A 428 -7.16 -13.23 30.24
CA GLY A 428 -7.78 -13.07 31.58
C GLY A 428 -8.70 -11.86 31.71
N GLY A 429 -9.26 -11.37 30.59
CA GLY A 429 -10.11 -10.18 30.53
C GLY A 429 -9.35 -8.87 30.31
N GLU A 430 -8.03 -8.91 30.19
CA GLU A 430 -7.19 -7.76 29.86
C GLU A 430 -6.86 -7.76 28.36
N ASN A 431 -6.97 -6.60 27.72
CA ASN A 431 -6.58 -6.40 26.34
C ASN A 431 -5.06 -6.18 26.23
N ILE A 432 -4.38 -7.00 25.44
CA ILE A 432 -2.96 -6.89 25.17
C ILE A 432 -2.77 -6.55 23.71
N SER A 433 -2.15 -5.41 23.44
CA SER A 433 -1.72 -5.03 22.08
C SER A 433 -0.56 -5.92 21.66
N SER A 434 -0.73 -6.65 20.55
CA SER A 434 0.34 -7.43 19.96
C SER A 434 1.45 -6.51 19.42
N ILE A 435 1.08 -5.30 18.94
CA ILE A 435 2.00 -4.30 18.41
C ILE A 435 2.89 -3.74 19.53
N GLU A 436 2.33 -3.43 20.71
CA GLU A 436 3.12 -2.94 21.86
C GLU A 436 4.22 -3.93 22.26
N VAL A 437 3.91 -5.22 22.22
CA VAL A 437 4.89 -6.27 22.55
C VAL A 437 5.91 -6.44 21.43
N GLU A 438 5.49 -6.35 20.17
CA GLU A 438 6.36 -6.42 19.00
C GLU A 438 7.36 -5.27 18.97
N ASP A 439 6.95 -4.05 19.29
CA ASP A 439 7.82 -2.89 19.36
C ASP A 439 8.96 -3.10 20.36
N GLN A 440 8.65 -3.66 21.53
CA GLN A 440 9.67 -3.99 22.51
C GLN A 440 10.60 -5.13 22.05
N LEU A 441 10.08 -6.09 21.28
CA LEU A 441 10.91 -7.14 20.69
C LEU A 441 11.88 -6.60 19.64
N TYR A 442 11.49 -5.61 18.84
CA TYR A 442 12.38 -4.98 17.87
C TYR A 442 13.52 -4.17 18.50
N ASP A 443 13.38 -3.74 19.75
CA ASP A 443 14.46 -3.09 20.52
C ASP A 443 15.53 -4.09 21.01
N HIS A 444 15.28 -5.40 20.93
CA HIS A 444 16.26 -6.41 21.32
C HIS A 444 17.31 -6.59 20.21
N PRO A 445 18.63 -6.53 20.55
CA PRO A 445 19.72 -6.56 19.56
C PRO A 445 19.72 -7.81 18.66
N ASP A 446 19.24 -8.94 19.17
CA ASP A 446 19.24 -10.23 18.48
C ASP A 446 17.98 -10.50 17.65
N VAL A 447 16.99 -9.60 17.67
CA VAL A 447 15.73 -9.75 16.94
C VAL A 447 15.80 -9.06 15.59
N ALA A 448 15.60 -9.82 14.50
CA ALA A 448 15.48 -9.27 13.14
C ALA A 448 14.02 -8.99 12.79
N LYS A 449 13.12 -9.96 13.09
CA LYS A 449 11.66 -9.80 12.89
C LYS A 449 10.93 -10.46 14.05
N ALA A 450 9.76 -9.92 14.40
CA ALA A 450 8.90 -10.49 15.42
C ALA A 450 7.43 -10.38 15.04
N ALA A 451 6.64 -11.36 15.50
CA ALA A 451 5.18 -11.31 15.49
C ALA A 451 4.66 -11.85 16.83
N VAL A 452 3.66 -11.18 17.38
CA VAL A 452 2.98 -11.64 18.61
C VAL A 452 1.54 -11.99 18.26
N ILE A 453 1.14 -13.20 18.63
CA ILE A 453 -0.18 -13.74 18.31
C ILE A 453 -0.86 -14.30 19.55
N PRO A 454 -2.20 -14.26 19.62
CA PRO A 454 -2.95 -15.01 20.62
C PRO A 454 -2.83 -16.52 20.39
N VAL A 455 -2.60 -17.25 21.45
CA VAL A 455 -2.71 -18.71 21.46
C VAL A 455 -3.65 -19.17 22.58
N PRO A 456 -4.35 -20.31 22.43
CA PRO A 456 -5.27 -20.82 23.46
C PRO A 456 -4.58 -21.03 24.82
N SER A 457 -5.30 -20.70 25.89
CA SER A 457 -4.88 -20.93 27.28
C SER A 457 -6.05 -21.43 28.12
N GLU A 458 -5.90 -22.58 28.77
CA GLU A 458 -6.93 -23.12 29.67
C GLU A 458 -7.20 -22.20 30.89
N GLU A 459 -6.19 -21.39 31.29
CA GLU A 459 -6.28 -20.54 32.47
C GLU A 459 -6.81 -19.13 32.12
N TRP A 460 -6.42 -18.57 30.96
CA TRP A 460 -6.64 -17.16 30.61
C TRP A 460 -7.53 -16.97 29.39
N GLY A 461 -8.03 -18.06 28.77
CA GLY A 461 -8.70 -18.01 27.46
C GLY A 461 -7.69 -17.88 26.32
N GLU A 462 -7.01 -16.76 26.26
CA GLU A 462 -5.90 -16.50 25.34
C GLU A 462 -4.65 -16.06 26.13
N THR A 463 -3.48 -16.23 25.48
CA THR A 463 -2.21 -15.70 25.99
C THR A 463 -1.30 -15.29 24.85
N PRO A 464 -0.46 -14.24 25.00
CA PRO A 464 0.46 -13.84 23.96
C PRO A 464 1.59 -14.86 23.78
N LYS A 465 1.92 -15.13 22.50
CA LYS A 465 3.07 -15.93 22.08
C LYS A 465 3.89 -15.11 21.09
N ALA A 466 5.21 -15.02 21.32
CA ALA A 466 6.13 -14.36 20.41
C ALA A 466 6.73 -15.36 19.41
N LEU A 467 6.68 -15.02 18.12
CA LEU A 467 7.38 -15.71 17.03
C LEU A 467 8.53 -14.79 16.60
N VAL A 468 9.78 -15.26 16.67
CA VAL A 468 10.96 -14.41 16.50
C VAL A 468 11.88 -14.98 15.44
N VAL A 469 12.30 -14.13 14.50
CA VAL A 469 13.41 -14.36 13.57
C VAL A 469 14.65 -13.70 14.16
N ARG A 470 15.70 -14.48 14.39
CA ARG A 470 16.97 -13.93 14.90
C ARG A 470 17.75 -13.18 13.83
N ARG A 471 18.54 -12.18 14.23
CA ARG A 471 19.58 -11.63 13.36
C ARG A 471 20.64 -12.67 13.04
N GLU A 472 21.32 -12.50 11.93
CA GLU A 472 22.40 -13.40 11.53
C GLU A 472 23.53 -13.39 12.59
N GLY A 473 23.89 -14.58 13.06
CA GLY A 473 24.92 -14.75 14.10
C GLY A 473 24.46 -14.53 15.54
N ALA A 474 23.20 -14.18 15.75
CA ALA A 474 22.62 -14.03 17.09
C ALA A 474 22.27 -15.39 17.71
N ASP A 475 22.40 -15.51 19.05
CA ASP A 475 22.22 -16.76 19.80
C ASP A 475 21.27 -16.65 21.00
N ALA A 476 20.60 -15.49 21.20
CA ALA A 476 19.63 -15.31 22.28
C ALA A 476 18.63 -16.46 22.34
N ASN A 477 18.38 -16.95 23.53
CA ASN A 477 17.37 -17.97 23.79
C ASN A 477 16.02 -17.34 24.22
N GLY A 478 14.95 -18.16 24.29
CA GLY A 478 13.62 -17.66 24.59
C GLY A 478 13.48 -17.00 25.96
N GLU A 479 14.24 -17.48 26.97
CA GLU A 479 14.18 -16.90 28.31
C GLU A 479 14.88 -15.53 28.37
N GLU A 480 15.96 -15.33 27.64
CA GLU A 480 16.64 -14.03 27.53
C GLU A 480 15.71 -12.98 26.87
N ILE A 481 14.99 -13.37 25.83
CA ILE A 481 13.96 -12.50 25.20
C ILE A 481 12.85 -12.17 26.21
N LEU A 482 12.33 -13.15 26.94
CA LEU A 482 11.27 -12.93 27.94
C LEU A 482 11.74 -12.07 29.12
N GLU A 483 13.00 -12.24 29.59
CA GLU A 483 13.60 -11.41 30.62
C GLU A 483 13.69 -9.95 30.16
N PHE A 484 14.16 -9.72 28.92
CA PHE A 484 14.23 -8.40 28.31
C PHE A 484 12.86 -7.70 28.26
N LEU A 485 11.79 -8.45 27.92
CA LEU A 485 10.43 -7.92 27.91
C LEU A 485 9.87 -7.66 29.32
N ARG A 486 10.19 -8.50 30.32
CA ARG A 486 9.76 -8.32 31.73
C ARG A 486 10.28 -7.02 32.35
N GLU A 487 11.41 -6.51 31.88
CA GLU A 487 11.96 -5.25 32.34
C GLU A 487 11.25 -4.01 31.74
N ARG A 488 10.47 -4.20 30.65
CA ARG A 488 9.91 -3.11 29.84
C ARG A 488 8.38 -3.10 29.80
N LEU A 489 7.76 -4.24 29.97
CA LEU A 489 6.31 -4.42 29.88
C LEU A 489 5.68 -4.80 31.20
N ALA A 490 4.42 -4.44 31.37
CA ALA A 490 3.61 -4.96 32.47
C ALA A 490 3.55 -6.51 32.39
N ARG A 491 3.59 -7.18 33.54
CA ARG A 491 3.76 -8.63 33.62
C ARG A 491 2.74 -9.43 32.78
N TYR A 492 1.49 -8.97 32.72
CA TYR A 492 0.42 -9.65 31.98
C TYR A 492 0.57 -9.53 30.46
N LYS A 493 1.33 -8.53 29.97
CA LYS A 493 1.60 -8.33 28.54
C LYS A 493 2.78 -9.18 28.02
N VAL A 494 3.61 -9.70 28.92
CA VAL A 494 4.78 -10.49 28.53
C VAL A 494 4.33 -11.81 27.93
N PRO A 495 4.81 -12.21 26.74
CA PRO A 495 4.49 -13.49 26.13
C PRO A 495 4.78 -14.67 27.07
N THR A 496 3.92 -15.68 27.06
CA THR A 496 4.14 -16.90 27.84
C THR A 496 5.17 -17.83 27.22
N SER A 497 5.45 -17.64 25.93
CA SER A 497 6.46 -18.42 25.21
C SER A 497 7.03 -17.67 24.01
N VAL A 498 8.29 -18.00 23.67
CA VAL A 498 8.97 -17.55 22.46
C VAL A 498 9.25 -18.77 21.57
N GLU A 499 8.91 -18.66 20.29
CA GLU A 499 9.24 -19.66 19.28
C GLU A 499 10.14 -18.99 18.23
N PHE A 500 11.30 -19.57 17.96
CA PHE A 500 12.18 -19.09 16.91
C PHE A 500 11.79 -19.72 15.57
N VAL A 501 11.62 -18.89 14.56
CA VAL A 501 11.26 -19.28 13.19
C VAL A 501 12.30 -18.78 12.21
N SER A 502 12.38 -19.42 11.05
CA SER A 502 13.33 -19.01 9.99
C SER A 502 12.87 -17.78 9.24
N ASP A 503 11.56 -17.56 9.14
CA ASP A 503 10.93 -16.38 8.51
C ASP A 503 9.46 -16.29 8.95
N LEU A 504 8.84 -15.12 8.70
CA LEU A 504 7.43 -14.85 8.97
C LEU A 504 6.69 -14.63 7.65
N PRO A 505 5.44 -15.13 7.50
CA PRO A 505 4.64 -14.88 6.31
C PRO A 505 4.32 -13.39 6.19
N GLU A 506 4.60 -12.82 5.02
CA GLU A 506 4.42 -11.40 4.76
C GLU A 506 3.57 -11.17 3.51
N THR A 507 2.81 -10.08 3.52
CA THR A 507 2.15 -9.57 2.30
C THR A 507 3.19 -9.03 1.31
N ALA A 508 2.74 -8.70 0.10
CA ALA A 508 3.59 -8.04 -0.91
C ALA A 508 4.22 -6.72 -0.45
N THR A 509 3.60 -6.06 0.53
CA THR A 509 4.08 -4.81 1.13
C THR A 509 4.93 -5.03 2.38
N GLY A 510 5.25 -6.28 2.75
CA GLY A 510 6.05 -6.61 3.92
C GLY A 510 5.28 -6.60 5.25
N LYS A 511 3.93 -6.59 5.21
CA LYS A 511 3.11 -6.71 6.43
C LYS A 511 3.02 -8.18 6.83
N ILE A 512 3.30 -8.49 8.10
CA ILE A 512 3.20 -9.86 8.64
C ILE A 512 1.74 -10.33 8.64
N GLN A 513 1.51 -11.54 8.15
CA GLN A 513 0.19 -12.17 8.07
C GLN A 513 -0.09 -12.99 9.34
N LYS A 514 -0.42 -12.30 10.44
CA LYS A 514 -0.64 -12.94 11.76
C LYS A 514 -1.71 -14.02 11.73
N TYR A 515 -2.71 -13.92 10.86
CA TYR A 515 -3.77 -14.92 10.75
C TYR A 515 -3.22 -16.30 10.34
N GLU A 516 -2.25 -16.35 9.41
CA GLU A 516 -1.60 -17.61 9.01
C GLU A 516 -0.81 -18.21 10.17
N LEU A 517 -0.14 -17.36 10.94
CA LEU A 517 0.60 -17.79 12.12
C LEU A 517 -0.33 -18.37 13.19
N ARG A 518 -1.52 -17.79 13.37
CA ARG A 518 -2.51 -18.26 14.36
C ARG A 518 -3.12 -19.60 14.01
N GLN A 519 -3.40 -19.88 12.74
CA GLN A 519 -4.14 -21.08 12.31
C GLN A 519 -3.60 -22.37 12.95
N LYS A 520 -2.28 -22.56 12.98
CA LYS A 520 -1.66 -23.78 13.52
C LYS A 520 -1.88 -23.99 15.03
N TYR A 521 -2.25 -22.92 15.79
CA TYR A 521 -2.48 -23.03 17.23
C TYR A 521 -3.96 -23.12 17.60
N TRP A 522 -4.85 -22.78 16.65
CA TRP A 522 -6.30 -22.77 16.83
C TRP A 522 -7.01 -23.93 16.11
N GLU A 523 -6.25 -24.91 15.59
CA GLU A 523 -6.84 -26.10 14.97
C GLU A 523 -7.71 -26.87 15.97
N GLY A 524 -9.05 -26.82 15.78
CA GLY A 524 -10.04 -27.53 16.64
C GLY A 524 -10.58 -26.73 17.81
N GLU A 525 -10.20 -25.49 17.98
CA GLU A 525 -10.70 -24.58 19.02
C GLU A 525 -11.36 -23.34 18.39
N GLU A 526 -12.42 -22.82 19.02
CA GLU A 526 -13.06 -21.57 18.63
C GLU A 526 -12.45 -20.40 19.43
N ARG A 527 -12.03 -19.36 18.73
CA ARG A 527 -11.57 -18.12 19.33
C ARG A 527 -12.77 -17.27 19.78
N MET A 528 -12.66 -16.56 20.92
CA MET A 528 -13.72 -15.68 21.43
C MET A 528 -13.96 -14.44 20.58
N ILE A 529 -12.94 -14.00 19.79
CA ILE A 529 -13.03 -12.94 18.78
C ILE A 529 -12.56 -13.54 17.46
N GLY A 530 -13.46 -13.68 16.51
CA GLY A 530 -13.22 -14.35 15.23
C GLY A 530 -13.10 -13.42 14.04
#